data_d1c53290555b23938fa5aa7978d3e5f6
#
_entry.id   d1c53290555b23938fa5aa7978d3e5f6
#
_cell.length_a   1.000
_cell.length_b   1.000
_cell.length_c   1.000
_cell.angle_alpha   90.00
_cell.angle_beta   90.00
_cell.angle_gamma   90.00
#
_symmetry.space_group_name_H-M   'P 1'
#
loop_
_entity.id
_entity.type
_entity.pdbx_description
1 polymer ?
#
loop_
_entity_poly.entity_id
_entity_poly.type
_entity_poly.pdbx_seq_one_letter_code
_entity_poly.pdbx_strand_id
1 'polypeptide(L)'
;MKRIIKMAMPLLFALLLCLPTVPQASAAKLADIAVYLDGVKLPADVPPYIDPKAGATMVPIRTVSEGLGASIFWTQKTQTATIAKGADTLVLTSGKTTATVNGSSVPLDASVQNMGGRIMVPLRFIGENLGLDVVWDPGVRSVVMRSRTGGENEGENGGGEQEGSQGGGETNESLRGAWISTVYNLDWPSAAASGNENKQKQQFSAMLDQFQRMGLNAVFLQVRPASDALYRSSLVPWSKVLTGTQGRDPGYDPLAYLVEETHRRGMQFHAWFNPFRANTDTKTASLAGNHVAVQHPEWIVTTGTTSYINPGIPEARQHIIDTIMEVVNGYDIDGVHLDDYFYPSSGVFSDDATFALHNPSGILLKTDWRRDNINAFVRDLGISIHAAKPSVSFGISPFGVWRNVADDPTGSDTKAGVTAYDNMYADVRTWIRQGWIDYVAPQIYWSMSNAAARYDKLVDWWSSEVAGTSVKLYIGHATYKLGTAEAGWQSAGEIVNQLKYNAARPMVQGDVYYSASSLLKNTLGIVQALQNYYDQYANS
;
A
#
# COMPACT_ATOMS: atom_id res chain seq x y z
N MET A 1 18.55 98.97 1.18
CA MET A 1 17.29 98.98 1.93
C MET A 1 16.16 98.57 0.99
N LYS A 2 15.74 97.31 1.00
CA LYS A 2 14.48 96.87 0.39
C LYS A 2 14.01 95.64 1.18
N ARG A 3 12.87 95.73 1.85
CA ARG A 3 12.17 94.72 2.61
C ARG A 3 11.56 93.72 1.65
N ILE A 4 11.81 92.45 1.86
CA ILE A 4 11.14 91.32 1.17
C ILE A 4 10.04 90.83 2.10
N ILE A 5 8.79 90.90 1.62
CA ILE A 5 7.59 90.41 2.26
C ILE A 5 7.52 88.90 1.95
N LYS A 6 7.46 88.06 2.98
CA LYS A 6 7.20 86.62 2.86
C LYS A 6 5.67 86.42 2.86
N MET A 7 5.12 85.99 1.75
CA MET A 7 3.78 85.39 1.65
C MET A 7 3.82 83.90 2.09
N ALA A 8 3.09 83.60 3.15
CA ALA A 8 2.89 82.19 3.57
C ALA A 8 1.70 81.62 2.83
N MET A 9 1.90 80.55 2.16
CA MET A 9 0.88 79.72 1.48
C MET A 9 0.54 78.55 2.40
N PRO A 10 -0.71 78.24 2.73
CA PRO A 10 -1.05 77.05 3.53
C PRO A 10 -1.03 75.79 2.66
N LEU A 11 -0.23 74.84 3.08
CA LEU A 11 -0.20 73.52 2.53
C LEU A 11 -1.43 72.74 2.98
N LEU A 12 -2.35 72.45 2.09
CA LEU A 12 -3.49 71.52 2.31
C LEU A 12 -2.96 70.10 2.27
N PHE A 13 -2.87 69.46 3.43
CA PHE A 13 -2.49 68.04 3.54
C PHE A 13 -3.69 67.16 3.19
N ALA A 14 -3.76 66.64 1.96
CA ALA A 14 -4.72 65.62 1.57
C ALA A 14 -4.27 64.27 2.15
N LEU A 15 -4.90 63.83 3.24
CA LEU A 15 -4.71 62.50 3.83
C LEU A 15 -5.39 61.44 2.93
N LEU A 16 -4.63 60.82 2.02
CA LEU A 16 -5.11 59.69 1.22
C LEU A 16 -5.14 58.45 2.12
N LEU A 17 -6.31 58.04 2.59
CA LEU A 17 -6.55 56.79 3.28
C LEU A 17 -6.27 55.62 2.29
N CYS A 18 -5.06 55.07 2.33
CA CYS A 18 -4.79 53.75 1.75
C CYS A 18 -5.46 52.70 2.63
N LEU A 19 -6.66 52.29 2.25
CA LEU A 19 -7.25 51.05 2.73
C LEU A 19 -6.42 49.90 2.14
N PRO A 20 -5.94 48.93 2.95
CA PRO A 20 -5.32 47.74 2.40
C PRO A 20 -6.39 46.96 1.62
N THR A 21 -6.19 46.79 0.34
CA THR A 21 -6.94 45.82 -0.46
C THR A 21 -6.62 44.45 0.08
N VAL A 22 -7.54 43.86 0.84
CA VAL A 22 -7.49 42.45 1.18
C VAL A 22 -7.53 41.67 -0.15
N PRO A 23 -6.54 40.84 -0.46
CA PRO A 23 -6.62 39.99 -1.65
C PRO A 23 -7.85 39.10 -1.46
N GLN A 24 -8.79 39.24 -2.38
CA GLN A 24 -9.93 38.32 -2.48
C GLN A 24 -9.35 36.92 -2.73
N ALA A 25 -9.39 36.06 -1.71
CA ALA A 25 -8.98 34.67 -1.85
C ALA A 25 -9.83 34.11 -2.96
N SER A 26 -9.20 33.83 -4.09
CA SER A 26 -9.79 33.02 -5.15
C SER A 26 -10.19 31.71 -4.51
N ALA A 27 -11.49 31.39 -4.49
CA ALA A 27 -11.98 30.13 -4.01
C ALA A 27 -11.26 29.05 -4.82
N ALA A 28 -10.36 28.30 -4.19
CA ALA A 28 -9.70 27.18 -4.82
C ALA A 28 -10.80 26.25 -5.34
N LYS A 29 -10.83 25.98 -6.63
CA LYS A 29 -11.77 25.05 -7.23
C LYS A 29 -11.50 23.71 -6.56
N LEU A 30 -12.43 23.25 -5.73
CA LEU A 30 -12.32 21.95 -5.09
C LEU A 30 -12.10 20.90 -6.18
N ALA A 31 -11.12 20.02 -6.00
CA ALA A 31 -10.84 18.95 -6.94
C ALA A 31 -12.11 18.16 -7.25
N ASP A 32 -12.31 17.80 -8.52
CA ASP A 32 -13.46 17.01 -8.96
C ASP A 32 -13.46 15.65 -8.24
N ILE A 33 -14.65 15.18 -7.85
CA ILE A 33 -14.80 13.87 -7.19
C ILE A 33 -14.52 12.78 -8.22
N ALA A 34 -13.58 11.88 -7.93
CA ALA A 34 -13.33 10.70 -8.74
C ALA A 34 -14.19 9.53 -8.26
N VAL A 35 -14.68 8.72 -9.18
CA VAL A 35 -15.45 7.50 -8.88
C VAL A 35 -14.72 6.30 -9.46
N TYR A 36 -14.49 5.28 -8.62
CA TYR A 36 -13.85 4.04 -9.01
C TYR A 36 -14.82 2.86 -8.79
N LEU A 37 -14.84 1.94 -9.74
CA LEU A 37 -15.56 0.67 -9.62
C LEU A 37 -14.55 -0.46 -9.85
N ASP A 38 -14.40 -1.33 -8.85
CA ASP A 38 -13.46 -2.45 -8.86
C ASP A 38 -12.05 -2.03 -9.33
N GLY A 39 -11.58 -0.89 -8.81
CA GLY A 39 -10.28 -0.30 -9.12
C GLY A 39 -10.19 0.49 -10.43
N VAL A 40 -11.21 0.46 -11.28
CA VAL A 40 -11.25 1.20 -12.55
C VAL A 40 -11.90 2.57 -12.33
N LYS A 41 -11.20 3.65 -12.70
CA LYS A 41 -11.77 5.00 -12.67
C LYS A 41 -12.86 5.11 -13.72
N LEU A 42 -14.08 5.43 -13.29
CA LEU A 42 -15.19 5.62 -14.21
C LEU A 42 -15.14 7.03 -14.86
N PRO A 43 -15.20 7.12 -16.19
CA PRO A 43 -15.27 8.40 -16.87
C PRO A 43 -16.64 9.04 -16.62
N ALA A 44 -16.66 10.27 -16.14
CA ALA A 44 -17.90 11.03 -15.94
C ALA A 44 -17.88 12.28 -16.82
N ASP A 45 -18.84 12.41 -17.71
CA ASP A 45 -19.03 13.60 -18.57
C ASP A 45 -19.60 14.81 -17.80
N VAL A 46 -20.24 14.55 -16.65
CA VAL A 46 -20.61 15.55 -15.64
C VAL A 46 -19.94 15.15 -14.33
N PRO A 47 -19.11 16.01 -13.72
CA PRO A 47 -18.40 15.66 -12.51
C PRO A 47 -19.35 15.30 -11.36
N PRO A 48 -19.07 14.23 -10.61
CA PRO A 48 -19.73 13.96 -9.34
C PRO A 48 -19.57 15.14 -8.37
N TYR A 49 -20.57 15.35 -7.51
CA TYR A 49 -20.52 16.41 -6.50
C TYR A 49 -21.20 15.99 -5.19
N ILE A 50 -20.94 16.70 -4.11
CA ILE A 50 -21.64 16.51 -2.85
C ILE A 50 -22.83 17.47 -2.81
N ASP A 51 -24.04 16.93 -2.63
CA ASP A 51 -25.24 17.74 -2.45
C ASP A 51 -25.10 18.55 -1.13
N PRO A 52 -25.13 19.89 -1.21
CA PRO A 52 -24.85 20.72 -0.04
C PRO A 52 -25.92 20.65 1.04
N LYS A 53 -27.11 20.14 0.74
CA LYS A 53 -28.21 19.99 1.70
C LYS A 53 -28.22 18.63 2.38
N ALA A 54 -27.98 17.59 1.60
CA ALA A 54 -28.06 16.22 2.07
C ALA A 54 -26.69 15.63 2.47
N GLY A 55 -25.57 16.24 2.05
CA GLY A 55 -24.23 15.71 2.23
C GLY A 55 -23.96 14.44 1.42
N ALA A 56 -24.89 14.05 0.53
CA ALA A 56 -24.78 12.85 -0.28
C ALA A 56 -23.92 13.09 -1.53
N THR A 57 -23.07 12.12 -1.88
CA THR A 57 -22.32 12.17 -3.14
C THR A 57 -23.25 11.83 -4.30
N MET A 58 -23.40 12.76 -5.23
CA MET A 58 -24.24 12.66 -6.41
C MET A 58 -23.38 12.29 -7.63
N VAL A 59 -23.79 11.26 -8.38
CA VAL A 59 -23.08 10.77 -9.56
C VAL A 59 -24.00 10.67 -10.77
N PRO A 60 -23.47 10.81 -12.01
CA PRO A 60 -24.26 10.52 -13.20
C PRO A 60 -24.65 9.03 -13.20
N ILE A 61 -25.94 8.76 -13.26
CA ILE A 61 -26.47 7.39 -13.19
C ILE A 61 -25.85 6.47 -14.26
N ARG A 62 -25.63 7.01 -15.47
CA ARG A 62 -25.05 6.26 -16.58
C ARG A 62 -23.64 5.78 -16.29
N THR A 63 -22.80 6.67 -15.74
CA THR A 63 -21.41 6.36 -15.38
C THR A 63 -21.29 5.10 -14.51
N VAL A 64 -22.13 5.01 -13.47
CA VAL A 64 -22.09 3.86 -12.55
C VAL A 64 -22.72 2.61 -13.16
N SER A 65 -23.88 2.77 -13.83
CA SER A 65 -24.64 1.60 -14.31
C SER A 65 -23.96 0.93 -15.52
N GLU A 66 -23.35 1.70 -16.43
CA GLU A 66 -22.58 1.14 -17.55
C GLU A 66 -21.32 0.40 -17.04
N GLY A 67 -20.63 0.96 -16.03
CA GLY A 67 -19.50 0.29 -15.39
C GLY A 67 -19.89 -1.06 -14.76
N LEU A 68 -21.14 -1.20 -14.31
CA LEU A 68 -21.69 -2.43 -13.71
C LEU A 68 -22.28 -3.41 -14.73
N GLY A 69 -22.25 -3.08 -16.03
CA GLY A 69 -22.95 -3.88 -17.04
C GLY A 69 -24.47 -3.84 -16.93
N ALA A 70 -25.04 -2.84 -16.23
CA ALA A 70 -26.48 -2.66 -16.11
C ALA A 70 -27.04 -1.88 -17.30
N SER A 71 -28.25 -2.24 -17.73
CA SER A 71 -28.97 -1.52 -18.78
C SER A 71 -29.74 -0.35 -18.18
N ILE A 72 -29.73 0.81 -18.90
CA ILE A 72 -30.47 2.00 -18.49
C ILE A 72 -31.48 2.40 -19.56
N PHE A 73 -32.71 2.60 -19.12
CA PHE A 73 -33.79 3.09 -19.95
C PHE A 73 -34.31 4.42 -19.39
N TRP A 74 -34.34 5.46 -20.21
CA TRP A 74 -34.87 6.77 -19.82
C TRP A 74 -36.23 7.01 -20.48
N THR A 75 -37.22 7.32 -19.64
CA THR A 75 -38.57 7.67 -20.09
C THR A 75 -38.80 9.17 -19.95
N GLN A 76 -38.71 9.90 -21.02
CA GLN A 76 -38.80 11.36 -21.05
C GLN A 76 -40.13 11.89 -20.50
N LYS A 77 -41.25 11.20 -20.77
CA LYS A 77 -42.58 11.62 -20.35
C LYS A 77 -42.76 11.64 -18.82
N THR A 78 -42.18 10.69 -18.13
CA THR A 78 -42.27 10.54 -16.69
C THR A 78 -41.01 11.04 -15.97
N GLN A 79 -39.97 11.48 -16.70
CA GLN A 79 -38.67 11.88 -16.18
C GLN A 79 -38.05 10.79 -15.30
N THR A 80 -38.13 9.54 -15.76
CA THR A 80 -37.80 8.34 -14.96
C THR A 80 -36.66 7.56 -15.62
N ALA A 81 -35.65 7.21 -14.85
CA ALA A 81 -34.60 6.26 -15.21
C ALA A 81 -34.94 4.89 -14.62
N THR A 82 -34.94 3.87 -15.47
CA THR A 82 -35.03 2.47 -15.07
C THR A 82 -33.70 1.80 -15.30
N ILE A 83 -33.11 1.20 -14.26
CA ILE A 83 -31.87 0.45 -14.32
C ILE A 83 -32.22 -1.02 -14.11
N ALA A 84 -31.69 -1.89 -14.98
CA ALA A 84 -31.86 -3.34 -14.87
C ALA A 84 -30.48 -4.03 -14.86
N LYS A 85 -30.24 -4.89 -13.84
CA LYS A 85 -29.05 -5.73 -13.69
C LYS A 85 -29.45 -7.11 -13.20
N GLY A 86 -29.34 -8.12 -14.03
CA GLY A 86 -29.84 -9.46 -13.70
C GLY A 86 -31.35 -9.45 -13.43
N ALA A 87 -31.74 -9.88 -12.23
CA ALA A 87 -33.14 -9.85 -11.77
C ALA A 87 -33.53 -8.52 -11.11
N ASP A 88 -32.59 -7.64 -10.83
CA ASP A 88 -32.84 -6.41 -10.09
C ASP A 88 -33.23 -5.26 -11.00
N THR A 89 -34.27 -4.52 -10.57
CA THR A 89 -34.77 -3.34 -11.29
C THR A 89 -34.91 -2.17 -10.32
N LEU A 90 -34.22 -1.06 -10.63
CA LEU A 90 -34.30 0.19 -9.89
C LEU A 90 -35.00 1.24 -10.76
N VAL A 91 -35.97 1.95 -10.19
CA VAL A 91 -36.69 3.03 -10.88
C VAL A 91 -36.54 4.33 -10.10
N LEU A 92 -35.94 5.34 -10.75
CA LEU A 92 -35.63 6.65 -10.17
C LEU A 92 -36.31 7.76 -10.98
N THR A 93 -37.06 8.62 -10.31
CA THR A 93 -37.76 9.73 -10.96
C THR A 93 -37.13 11.07 -10.55
N SER A 94 -36.82 11.92 -11.51
CA SER A 94 -36.23 13.25 -11.29
C SER A 94 -37.08 14.06 -10.31
N GLY A 95 -36.43 14.71 -9.35
CA GLY A 95 -37.05 15.53 -8.30
C GLY A 95 -37.63 14.73 -7.11
N LYS A 96 -37.62 13.39 -7.16
CA LYS A 96 -38.12 12.57 -6.05
C LYS A 96 -36.99 12.22 -5.07
N THR A 97 -37.37 12.04 -3.79
CA THR A 97 -36.52 11.55 -2.68
C THR A 97 -36.87 10.07 -2.36
N THR A 98 -37.54 9.38 -3.26
CA THR A 98 -37.82 7.95 -3.20
C THR A 98 -37.53 7.30 -4.53
N ALA A 99 -37.10 6.06 -4.51
CA ALA A 99 -36.93 5.20 -5.67
C ALA A 99 -37.74 3.93 -5.50
N THR A 100 -37.89 3.15 -6.55
CA THR A 100 -38.49 1.81 -6.46
C THR A 100 -37.40 0.77 -6.75
N VAL A 101 -37.25 -0.22 -5.86
CA VAL A 101 -36.33 -1.35 -6.00
C VAL A 101 -37.17 -2.62 -6.04
N ASN A 102 -37.15 -3.34 -7.15
CA ASN A 102 -37.93 -4.57 -7.35
C ASN A 102 -39.43 -4.42 -6.96
N GLY A 103 -40.02 -3.26 -7.32
CA GLY A 103 -41.40 -2.93 -7.03
C GLY A 103 -41.64 -2.30 -5.64
N SER A 104 -40.69 -2.30 -4.74
CA SER A 104 -40.81 -1.73 -3.38
C SER A 104 -40.27 -0.32 -3.31
N SER A 105 -40.97 0.62 -2.62
CA SER A 105 -40.52 2.00 -2.46
C SER A 105 -39.44 2.12 -1.40
N VAL A 106 -38.30 2.76 -1.73
CA VAL A 106 -37.13 2.96 -0.87
C VAL A 106 -36.78 4.46 -0.80
N PRO A 107 -36.50 5.03 0.38
CA PRO A 107 -36.08 6.41 0.52
C PRO A 107 -34.67 6.64 -0.05
N LEU A 108 -34.39 7.87 -0.53
CA LEU A 108 -33.10 8.31 -1.01
C LEU A 108 -32.48 9.33 -0.06
N ASP A 109 -31.17 9.29 0.12
CA ASP A 109 -30.43 10.28 0.92
C ASP A 109 -30.51 11.71 0.34
N ALA A 110 -30.67 11.82 -0.98
CA ALA A 110 -30.90 13.07 -1.70
C ALA A 110 -31.87 12.87 -2.86
N SER A 111 -32.52 13.96 -3.30
CA SER A 111 -33.42 13.88 -4.47
C SER A 111 -32.64 13.60 -5.77
N VAL A 112 -33.26 12.83 -6.66
CA VAL A 112 -32.74 12.64 -8.02
C VAL A 112 -32.76 13.96 -8.77
N GLN A 113 -31.64 14.38 -9.35
CA GLN A 113 -31.49 15.67 -10.01
C GLN A 113 -31.18 15.51 -11.50
N ASN A 114 -31.59 16.48 -12.31
CA ASN A 114 -31.19 16.57 -13.70
C ASN A 114 -30.25 17.77 -13.88
N MET A 115 -28.97 17.50 -14.17
CA MET A 115 -27.95 18.51 -14.40
C MET A 115 -27.40 18.39 -15.81
N GLY A 116 -27.70 19.42 -16.64
CA GLY A 116 -27.20 19.44 -18.01
C GLY A 116 -27.64 18.24 -18.88
N GLY A 117 -28.83 17.69 -18.61
CA GLY A 117 -29.33 16.50 -19.32
C GLY A 117 -28.81 15.17 -18.76
N ARG A 118 -28.09 15.20 -17.63
CA ARG A 118 -27.62 14.01 -16.90
C ARG A 118 -28.40 13.83 -15.61
N ILE A 119 -28.85 12.62 -15.38
CA ILE A 119 -29.55 12.25 -14.14
C ILE A 119 -28.50 11.94 -13.08
N MET A 120 -28.48 12.75 -12.04
CA MET A 120 -27.61 12.62 -10.89
C MET A 120 -28.37 11.91 -9.77
N VAL A 121 -27.75 10.91 -9.17
CA VAL A 121 -28.35 10.05 -8.13
C VAL A 121 -27.41 9.89 -6.95
N PRO A 122 -27.96 9.65 -5.73
CA PRO A 122 -27.12 9.34 -4.57
C PRO A 122 -26.36 8.04 -4.80
N LEU A 123 -25.04 8.13 -4.77
CA LEU A 123 -24.17 7.02 -5.11
C LEU A 123 -24.33 5.82 -4.19
N ARG A 124 -24.46 6.06 -2.87
CA ARG A 124 -24.65 4.99 -1.89
C ARG A 124 -25.87 4.15 -2.22
N PHE A 125 -27.00 4.79 -2.52
CA PHE A 125 -28.24 4.10 -2.89
C PHE A 125 -28.03 3.17 -4.10
N ILE A 126 -27.35 3.64 -5.14
CA ILE A 126 -27.07 2.83 -6.35
C ILE A 126 -26.15 1.67 -6.00
N GLY A 127 -25.10 1.92 -5.24
CA GLY A 127 -24.13 0.88 -4.85
C GLY A 127 -24.78 -0.24 -4.05
N GLU A 128 -25.47 0.11 -2.97
CA GLU A 128 -26.11 -0.87 -2.08
C GLU A 128 -27.15 -1.73 -2.79
N ASN A 129 -27.95 -1.14 -3.72
CA ASN A 129 -29.02 -1.84 -4.42
C ASN A 129 -28.58 -2.55 -5.72
N LEU A 130 -27.33 -2.37 -6.15
CA LEU A 130 -26.72 -3.11 -7.26
C LEU A 130 -25.62 -4.08 -6.81
N GLY A 131 -25.54 -4.36 -5.50
CA GLY A 131 -24.61 -5.33 -4.93
C GLY A 131 -23.18 -4.82 -4.83
N LEU A 132 -23.00 -3.52 -4.51
CA LEU A 132 -21.70 -2.90 -4.29
C LEU A 132 -21.51 -2.49 -2.84
N ASP A 133 -20.29 -2.57 -2.38
CA ASP A 133 -19.82 -1.82 -1.21
C ASP A 133 -19.31 -0.46 -1.66
N VAL A 134 -19.78 0.60 -1.00
CA VAL A 134 -19.47 1.99 -1.36
C VAL A 134 -18.72 2.67 -0.23
N VAL A 135 -17.48 3.08 -0.48
CA VAL A 135 -16.65 3.80 0.49
C VAL A 135 -16.35 5.20 -0.05
N TRP A 136 -16.60 6.23 0.77
CA TRP A 136 -16.20 7.61 0.49
C TRP A 136 -14.85 7.90 1.13
N ASP A 137 -13.89 8.37 0.33
CA ASP A 137 -12.60 8.87 0.80
C ASP A 137 -12.61 10.42 0.76
N PRO A 138 -12.75 11.09 1.93
CA PRO A 138 -12.77 12.55 1.98
C PRO A 138 -11.39 13.17 1.72
N GLY A 139 -10.29 12.44 1.95
CA GLY A 139 -8.92 12.94 1.79
C GLY A 139 -8.56 13.21 0.35
N VAL A 140 -8.98 12.33 -0.55
CA VAL A 140 -8.75 12.46 -2.01
C VAL A 140 -10.02 12.74 -2.79
N ARG A 141 -11.14 12.99 -2.10
CA ARG A 141 -12.46 13.27 -2.70
C ARG A 141 -12.84 12.21 -3.75
N SER A 142 -12.69 10.94 -3.41
CA SER A 142 -13.05 9.84 -4.29
C SER A 142 -14.06 8.90 -3.67
N VAL A 143 -14.82 8.23 -4.53
CA VAL A 143 -15.70 7.13 -4.15
C VAL A 143 -15.16 5.85 -4.74
N VAL A 144 -14.98 4.86 -3.90
CA VAL A 144 -14.59 3.51 -4.29
C VAL A 144 -15.77 2.58 -4.13
N MET A 145 -16.17 1.94 -5.20
CA MET A 145 -17.21 0.92 -5.23
C MET A 145 -16.58 -0.43 -5.53
N ARG A 146 -17.03 -1.46 -4.80
CA ARG A 146 -16.58 -2.84 -4.99
C ARG A 146 -17.78 -3.74 -5.22
N SER A 147 -17.73 -4.59 -6.23
CA SER A 147 -18.77 -5.60 -6.49
C SER A 147 -18.77 -6.65 -5.38
N ARG A 148 -19.93 -6.90 -4.76
CA ARG A 148 -20.08 -8.02 -3.86
C ARG A 148 -20.10 -9.30 -4.68
N THR A 149 -19.11 -10.15 -4.51
CA THR A 149 -19.18 -11.54 -4.97
C THR A 149 -20.26 -12.23 -4.13
N GLY A 150 -21.27 -12.80 -4.80
CA GLY A 150 -22.52 -13.28 -4.22
C GLY A 150 -22.33 -14.02 -2.91
N GLY A 151 -22.85 -13.43 -1.85
CA GLY A 151 -22.89 -14.00 -0.50
C GLY A 151 -24.21 -14.70 -0.27
N GLU A 152 -24.13 -15.69 0.52
CA GLU A 152 -25.14 -16.67 0.93
C GLU A 152 -26.32 -16.04 1.65
N ASN A 153 -27.53 -16.46 1.25
CA ASN A 153 -28.74 -16.36 2.06
C ASN A 153 -28.65 -17.40 3.18
N GLU A 154 -28.73 -16.96 4.42
CA GLU A 154 -29.03 -17.85 5.54
C GLU A 154 -30.45 -18.42 5.38
N GLY A 155 -30.53 -19.72 5.23
CA GLY A 155 -31.74 -20.48 5.23
C GLY A 155 -31.42 -21.93 5.60
N GLU A 156 -31.91 -22.35 6.75
CA GLU A 156 -31.71 -23.65 7.39
C GLU A 156 -32.08 -24.88 6.55
N ASN A 157 -31.33 -25.94 6.82
CA ASN A 157 -31.68 -27.38 6.87
C ASN A 157 -31.43 -28.26 5.65
N GLY A 158 -30.72 -29.34 5.94
CA GLY A 158 -30.92 -30.65 5.38
C GLY A 158 -29.74 -31.32 4.68
N GLY A 159 -29.15 -32.27 5.37
CA GLY A 159 -28.02 -33.09 5.06
C GLY A 159 -27.92 -33.72 3.65
N GLY A 160 -26.73 -34.00 3.27
CA GLY A 160 -26.35 -34.79 2.10
C GLY A 160 -24.85 -34.79 1.86
N GLU A 161 -24.22 -35.85 2.30
CA GLU A 161 -22.79 -36.12 1.99
C GLU A 161 -22.59 -36.24 0.48
N GLN A 162 -21.59 -35.51 -0.05
CA GLN A 162 -20.83 -35.96 -1.23
C GLN A 162 -19.40 -35.40 -1.20
N GLU A 163 -18.48 -36.31 -1.37
CA GLU A 163 -17.03 -36.14 -1.41
C GLU A 163 -16.54 -35.28 -2.59
N GLY A 164 -15.48 -34.51 -2.33
CA GLY A 164 -14.39 -34.34 -3.26
C GLY A 164 -14.31 -33.06 -4.07
N SER A 165 -13.70 -32.02 -3.49
CA SER A 165 -12.68 -31.21 -4.18
C SER A 165 -11.97 -30.33 -3.13
N GLN A 166 -10.69 -30.56 -2.91
CA GLN A 166 -9.86 -29.73 -2.02
C GLN A 166 -9.63 -28.37 -2.69
N GLY A 167 -10.48 -27.40 -2.37
CA GLY A 167 -10.19 -25.99 -2.46
C GLY A 167 -9.57 -25.57 -1.14
N GLY A 168 -8.45 -24.83 -1.17
CA GLY A 168 -7.68 -24.43 0.00
C GLY A 168 -8.56 -23.76 1.06
N GLY A 169 -8.82 -24.48 2.16
CA GLY A 169 -9.43 -23.92 3.34
C GLY A 169 -8.48 -22.88 3.94
N GLU A 170 -9.00 -21.72 4.33
CA GLU A 170 -8.30 -20.81 5.22
C GLU A 170 -7.95 -21.59 6.50
N THR A 171 -6.73 -22.09 6.57
CA THR A 171 -6.19 -22.57 7.82
C THR A 171 -6.00 -21.35 8.70
N ASN A 172 -6.64 -21.32 9.85
CA ASN A 172 -6.52 -20.27 10.88
C ASN A 172 -5.11 -20.32 11.51
N GLU A 173 -4.12 -20.67 10.70
CA GLU A 173 -2.74 -20.88 11.12
C GLU A 173 -1.98 -19.56 11.06
N SER A 174 -1.35 -19.19 12.17
CA SER A 174 -0.52 -17.99 12.27
C SER A 174 0.60 -18.00 11.20
N LEU A 175 0.80 -16.88 10.53
CA LEU A 175 1.87 -16.73 9.54
C LEU A 175 3.24 -16.79 10.21
N ARG A 176 4.14 -17.61 9.70
CA ARG A 176 5.53 -17.76 10.16
C ARG A 176 6.45 -17.66 8.96
N GLY A 177 6.95 -16.44 8.71
CA GLY A 177 7.66 -16.13 7.48
C GLY A 177 9.15 -15.80 7.67
N ALA A 178 9.90 -15.86 6.58
CA ALA A 178 11.26 -15.33 6.50
C ALA A 178 11.42 -14.40 5.31
N TRP A 179 12.10 -13.26 5.51
CA TRP A 179 12.55 -12.42 4.41
C TRP A 179 13.78 -13.03 3.74
N ILE A 180 13.75 -13.08 2.42
CA ILE A 180 14.84 -13.52 1.56
C ILE A 180 15.27 -12.33 0.71
N SER A 181 16.35 -11.67 1.10
CA SER A 181 16.91 -10.51 0.40
C SER A 181 17.79 -10.95 -0.75
N THR A 182 17.54 -10.40 -1.95
CA THR A 182 18.33 -10.70 -3.15
C THR A 182 19.32 -9.59 -3.48
N VAL A 183 19.09 -8.35 -3.03
CA VAL A 183 20.00 -7.24 -3.22
C VAL A 183 21.41 -7.60 -2.69
N TYR A 184 22.43 -7.30 -3.46
CA TYR A 184 23.83 -7.69 -3.15
C TYR A 184 24.06 -9.20 -2.97
N ASN A 185 23.17 -10.07 -3.42
CA ASN A 185 23.22 -11.52 -3.17
C ASN A 185 23.32 -11.84 -1.66
N LEU A 186 22.57 -11.11 -0.80
CA LEU A 186 22.67 -11.25 0.65
C LEU A 186 22.18 -12.61 1.15
N ASP A 187 21.00 -13.05 0.71
CA ASP A 187 20.41 -14.31 1.15
C ASP A 187 20.37 -15.32 -0.01
N TRP A 188 19.86 -14.90 -1.20
CA TRP A 188 19.72 -15.74 -2.37
C TRP A 188 19.66 -14.89 -3.67
N PRO A 189 20.16 -15.39 -4.82
CA PRO A 189 21.11 -16.51 -4.91
C PRO A 189 22.48 -16.09 -4.37
N SER A 190 23.30 -17.03 -3.94
CA SER A 190 24.67 -16.67 -3.57
C SER A 190 25.47 -16.15 -4.79
N ALA A 191 26.40 -15.23 -4.58
CA ALA A 191 27.24 -14.73 -5.67
C ALA A 191 28.00 -15.86 -6.42
N ALA A 192 28.33 -16.94 -5.72
CA ALA A 192 28.96 -18.12 -6.30
C ALA A 192 28.02 -18.98 -7.18
N ALA A 193 26.72 -18.69 -7.18
CA ALA A 193 25.73 -19.33 -8.05
C ALA A 193 25.38 -18.47 -9.27
N SER A 194 26.03 -17.33 -9.45
CA SER A 194 25.80 -16.43 -10.58
C SER A 194 25.92 -17.16 -11.93
N GLY A 195 24.88 -17.04 -12.78
CA GLY A 195 24.79 -17.68 -14.08
C GLY A 195 24.65 -19.20 -14.05
N ASN A 196 24.35 -19.80 -12.90
CA ASN A 196 24.19 -21.25 -12.75
C ASN A 196 22.80 -21.59 -12.20
N GLU A 197 21.85 -21.85 -13.10
CA GLU A 197 20.46 -22.20 -12.79
C GLU A 197 20.35 -23.34 -11.78
N ASN A 198 21.03 -24.46 -12.03
CA ASN A 198 20.93 -25.64 -11.16
C ASN A 198 21.39 -25.34 -9.73
N LYS A 199 22.45 -24.55 -9.58
CA LYS A 199 22.96 -24.17 -8.27
C LYS A 199 22.01 -23.19 -7.55
N GLN A 200 21.41 -22.26 -8.27
CA GLN A 200 20.39 -21.35 -7.74
C GLN A 200 19.17 -22.11 -7.25
N LYS A 201 18.64 -23.01 -8.05
CA LYS A 201 17.52 -23.90 -7.71
C LYS A 201 17.82 -24.77 -6.49
N GLN A 202 18.99 -25.42 -6.47
CA GLN A 202 19.41 -26.26 -5.35
C GLN A 202 19.53 -25.47 -4.03
N GLN A 203 20.09 -24.25 -4.09
CA GLN A 203 20.20 -23.39 -2.91
C GLN A 203 18.82 -23.01 -2.36
N PHE A 204 17.88 -22.65 -3.23
CA PHE A 204 16.54 -22.26 -2.80
C PHE A 204 15.77 -23.44 -2.19
N SER A 205 15.78 -24.58 -2.88
CA SER A 205 15.13 -25.81 -2.38
C SER A 205 15.66 -26.22 -1.00
N ALA A 206 16.98 -26.23 -0.83
CA ALA A 206 17.62 -26.53 0.45
C ALA A 206 17.27 -25.51 1.57
N MET A 207 17.10 -24.23 1.21
CA MET A 207 16.65 -23.18 2.13
C MET A 207 15.23 -23.44 2.61
N LEU A 208 14.31 -23.74 1.69
CA LEU A 208 12.92 -24.07 2.04
C LEU A 208 12.81 -25.30 2.93
N ASP A 209 13.61 -26.34 2.68
CA ASP A 209 13.65 -27.53 3.53
C ASP A 209 14.10 -27.20 4.96
N GLN A 210 15.00 -26.23 5.12
CA GLN A 210 15.38 -25.73 6.45
C GLN A 210 14.23 -24.97 7.09
N PHE A 211 13.53 -24.13 6.34
CA PHE A 211 12.41 -23.35 6.85
C PHE A 211 11.25 -24.23 7.32
N GLN A 212 10.89 -25.25 6.55
CA GLN A 212 9.89 -26.23 6.98
C GLN A 212 10.29 -26.91 8.31
N ARG A 213 11.56 -27.30 8.45
CA ARG A 213 12.05 -27.88 9.71
C ARG A 213 11.97 -26.92 10.89
N MET A 214 12.06 -25.61 10.65
CA MET A 214 11.89 -24.58 11.69
C MET A 214 10.41 -24.29 11.98
N GLY A 215 9.46 -24.91 11.28
CA GLY A 215 8.03 -24.62 11.41
C GLY A 215 7.56 -23.37 10.65
N LEU A 216 8.34 -22.86 9.68
CA LEU A 216 7.93 -21.72 8.86
C LEU A 216 6.97 -22.17 7.74
N ASN A 217 6.00 -21.31 7.39
CA ASN A 217 4.96 -21.56 6.39
C ASN A 217 4.85 -20.46 5.32
N ALA A 218 5.76 -19.47 5.33
CA ALA A 218 5.77 -18.41 4.33
C ALA A 218 7.18 -17.91 4.02
N VAL A 219 7.37 -17.38 2.79
CA VAL A 219 8.57 -16.63 2.40
C VAL A 219 8.19 -15.29 1.81
N PHE A 220 9.01 -14.26 2.11
CA PHE A 220 8.93 -12.92 1.55
C PHE A 220 10.21 -12.71 0.72
N LEU A 221 10.17 -13.04 -0.57
CA LEU A 221 11.34 -13.04 -1.42
C LEU A 221 11.42 -11.77 -2.26
N GLN A 222 12.56 -11.06 -2.19
CA GLN A 222 12.79 -9.82 -2.91
C GLN A 222 12.96 -10.08 -4.41
N VAL A 223 11.90 -9.83 -5.18
CA VAL A 223 11.84 -10.09 -6.64
C VAL A 223 12.23 -8.88 -7.48
N ARG A 224 12.23 -7.67 -6.88
CA ARG A 224 12.64 -6.42 -7.52
C ARG A 224 13.51 -5.60 -6.56
N PRO A 225 14.83 -5.85 -6.52
CA PRO A 225 15.72 -5.22 -5.54
C PRO A 225 16.14 -3.77 -5.87
N ALA A 226 16.31 -3.42 -7.15
CA ALA A 226 16.84 -2.14 -7.58
C ALA A 226 16.39 -1.78 -9.00
N SER A 227 15.09 -1.66 -9.22
CA SER A 227 14.45 -1.40 -10.53
C SER A 227 14.85 -2.39 -11.62
N ASP A 228 15.16 -3.60 -11.21
CA ASP A 228 15.45 -4.76 -12.05
C ASP A 228 14.68 -5.97 -11.51
N ALA A 229 14.51 -7.02 -12.30
CA ALA A 229 13.56 -8.10 -12.03
C ALA A 229 14.22 -9.47 -11.92
N LEU A 230 13.65 -10.34 -11.07
CA LEU A 230 13.91 -11.78 -11.02
C LEU A 230 12.86 -12.57 -11.82
N TYR A 231 12.14 -11.92 -12.71
CA TYR A 231 11.05 -12.47 -13.53
C TYR A 231 11.09 -11.89 -14.94
N ARG A 232 10.36 -12.50 -15.86
CA ARG A 232 10.23 -11.97 -17.22
C ARG A 232 9.42 -10.69 -17.20
N SER A 233 10.10 -9.56 -17.41
CA SER A 233 9.49 -8.25 -17.46
C SER A 233 9.63 -7.63 -18.85
N SER A 234 8.58 -6.95 -19.29
CA SER A 234 8.62 -6.08 -20.47
C SER A 234 9.07 -4.66 -20.15
N LEU A 235 9.09 -4.28 -18.87
CA LEU A 235 9.29 -2.91 -18.39
C LEU A 235 10.69 -2.66 -17.81
N VAL A 236 11.30 -3.68 -17.18
CA VAL A 236 12.57 -3.55 -16.48
C VAL A 236 13.54 -4.68 -16.86
N PRO A 237 14.86 -4.46 -16.71
CA PRO A 237 15.87 -5.47 -17.06
C PRO A 237 15.91 -6.63 -16.06
N TRP A 238 16.46 -7.76 -16.49
CA TRP A 238 16.88 -8.83 -15.60
C TRP A 238 17.86 -8.34 -14.55
N SER A 239 17.69 -8.76 -13.32
CA SER A 239 18.57 -8.37 -12.22
C SER A 239 19.95 -9.00 -12.36
N LYS A 240 20.98 -8.19 -12.08
CA LYS A 240 22.38 -8.64 -12.05
C LYS A 240 22.65 -9.74 -11.02
N VAL A 241 21.80 -9.88 -9.99
CA VAL A 241 22.02 -10.89 -8.94
C VAL A 241 21.92 -12.31 -9.48
N LEU A 242 21.22 -12.52 -10.61
CA LEU A 242 21.04 -13.82 -11.26
C LEU A 242 22.27 -14.24 -12.06
N THR A 243 22.87 -13.33 -12.80
CA THR A 243 23.91 -13.64 -13.80
C THR A 243 25.23 -12.88 -13.61
N GLY A 244 25.29 -11.96 -12.66
CA GLY A 244 26.39 -11.01 -12.47
C GLY A 244 26.34 -9.81 -13.42
N THR A 245 25.44 -9.80 -14.41
CA THR A 245 25.28 -8.70 -15.39
C THR A 245 23.81 -8.35 -15.53
N GLN A 246 23.47 -7.07 -15.31
CA GLN A 246 22.09 -6.59 -15.47
C GLN A 246 21.64 -6.69 -16.93
N GLY A 247 20.39 -7.09 -17.15
CA GLY A 247 19.79 -7.27 -18.47
C GLY A 247 20.14 -8.61 -19.15
N ARG A 248 21.08 -9.39 -18.62
CA ARG A 248 21.40 -10.70 -19.14
C ARG A 248 20.36 -11.72 -18.71
N ASP A 249 19.70 -12.36 -19.70
CA ASP A 249 18.73 -13.43 -19.47
C ASP A 249 19.39 -14.62 -18.73
N PRO A 250 18.85 -15.08 -17.60
CA PRO A 250 19.37 -16.23 -16.85
C PRO A 250 19.13 -17.59 -17.54
N GLY A 251 18.34 -17.63 -18.62
CA GLY A 251 18.01 -18.85 -19.37
C GLY A 251 16.81 -19.63 -18.84
N TYR A 252 16.19 -19.18 -17.75
CA TYR A 252 15.00 -19.77 -17.16
C TYR A 252 14.11 -18.68 -16.57
N ASP A 253 12.95 -19.02 -16.03
CA ASP A 253 12.11 -18.11 -15.26
C ASP A 253 12.30 -18.35 -13.76
N PRO A 254 13.12 -17.52 -13.07
CA PRO A 254 13.39 -17.71 -11.65
C PRO A 254 12.12 -17.64 -10.81
N LEU A 255 11.25 -16.62 -11.03
CA LEU A 255 10.08 -16.41 -10.20
C LEU A 255 9.06 -17.55 -10.34
N ALA A 256 8.84 -18.07 -11.54
CA ALA A 256 7.97 -19.23 -11.74
C ALA A 256 8.46 -20.43 -10.91
N TYR A 257 9.76 -20.72 -10.95
CA TYR A 257 10.37 -21.80 -10.15
C TYR A 257 10.24 -21.55 -8.64
N LEU A 258 10.49 -20.30 -8.19
CA LEU A 258 10.46 -19.96 -6.77
C LEU A 258 9.04 -20.11 -6.17
N VAL A 259 8.01 -19.68 -6.90
CA VAL A 259 6.61 -19.84 -6.51
C VAL A 259 6.23 -21.31 -6.45
N GLU A 260 6.46 -22.06 -7.54
CA GLU A 260 6.14 -23.50 -7.62
C GLU A 260 6.82 -24.30 -6.51
N GLU A 261 8.11 -24.05 -6.28
CA GLU A 261 8.90 -24.77 -5.27
C GLU A 261 8.47 -24.45 -3.84
N THR A 262 7.96 -23.23 -3.60
CA THR A 262 7.40 -22.81 -2.32
C THR A 262 6.04 -23.48 -2.08
N HIS A 263 5.14 -23.41 -3.06
CA HIS A 263 3.81 -24.03 -2.99
C HIS A 263 3.88 -25.56 -2.88
N ARG A 264 4.84 -26.20 -3.55
CA ARG A 264 5.06 -27.65 -3.42
C ARG A 264 5.32 -28.11 -1.98
N ARG A 265 5.75 -27.19 -1.11
CA ARG A 265 5.94 -27.41 0.33
C ARG A 265 4.78 -26.95 1.19
N GLY A 266 3.66 -26.49 0.60
CA GLY A 266 2.53 -25.92 1.33
C GLY A 266 2.85 -24.58 2.00
N MET A 267 3.85 -23.84 1.50
CA MET A 267 4.24 -22.52 2.02
C MET A 267 3.70 -21.41 1.14
N GLN A 268 3.39 -20.26 1.75
CA GLN A 268 2.99 -19.05 1.01
C GLN A 268 4.21 -18.33 0.42
N PHE A 269 4.03 -17.76 -0.78
CA PHE A 269 5.02 -16.94 -1.46
C PHE A 269 4.57 -15.48 -1.56
N HIS A 270 5.20 -14.60 -0.81
CA HIS A 270 4.99 -13.16 -0.90
C HIS A 270 6.12 -12.53 -1.73
N ALA A 271 5.76 -11.94 -2.87
CA ALA A 271 6.69 -11.24 -3.74
C ALA A 271 7.06 -9.87 -3.13
N TRP A 272 8.31 -9.69 -2.72
CA TRP A 272 8.79 -8.46 -2.11
C TRP A 272 9.44 -7.55 -3.15
N PHE A 273 8.96 -6.30 -3.18
CA PHE A 273 9.47 -5.23 -4.03
C PHE A 273 10.07 -4.12 -3.18
N ASN A 274 11.27 -3.64 -3.55
CA ASN A 274 11.70 -2.31 -3.13
C ASN A 274 11.18 -1.32 -4.18
N PRO A 275 10.20 -0.44 -3.85
CA PRO A 275 9.50 0.32 -4.89
C PRO A 275 10.38 1.41 -5.51
N PHE A 276 11.08 2.21 -4.70
CA PHE A 276 11.71 3.43 -5.16
C PHE A 276 13.24 3.40 -5.30
N ARG A 277 13.91 2.32 -4.92
CA ARG A 277 15.35 2.19 -5.20
C ARG A 277 15.56 2.01 -6.69
N ALA A 278 16.17 3.00 -7.34
CA ALA A 278 16.54 2.92 -8.74
C ALA A 278 17.82 2.10 -8.94
N ASN A 279 18.87 2.40 -8.17
CA ASN A 279 20.12 1.67 -8.24
C ASN A 279 20.83 1.68 -6.87
N THR A 280 21.64 0.68 -6.61
CA THR A 280 22.45 0.53 -5.38
C THR A 280 23.69 1.41 -5.37
N ASP A 281 24.01 2.06 -6.49
CA ASP A 281 25.07 3.05 -6.65
C ASP A 281 24.62 4.18 -7.61
N THR A 282 25.52 5.09 -7.92
CA THR A 282 25.26 6.23 -8.83
C THR A 282 25.77 6.01 -10.26
N LYS A 283 26.30 4.82 -10.56
CA LYS A 283 26.91 4.53 -11.87
C LYS A 283 25.85 4.04 -12.85
N THR A 284 25.49 4.89 -13.80
CA THR A 284 24.52 4.56 -14.84
C THR A 284 25.12 3.80 -16.03
N ALA A 285 26.44 3.93 -16.25
CA ALA A 285 27.13 3.34 -17.41
C ALA A 285 27.10 1.80 -17.47
N SER A 286 26.85 1.13 -16.34
CA SER A 286 26.76 -0.33 -16.25
C SER A 286 25.31 -0.84 -16.26
N LEU A 287 24.33 0.05 -16.36
CA LEU A 287 22.91 -0.29 -16.39
C LEU A 287 22.49 -0.75 -17.80
N ALA A 288 21.54 -1.67 -17.83
CA ALA A 288 20.92 -2.10 -19.09
C ALA A 288 20.13 -0.95 -19.75
N GLY A 289 20.04 -0.96 -21.07
CA GLY A 289 19.40 0.12 -21.83
C GLY A 289 17.92 0.36 -21.50
N ASN A 290 17.19 -0.68 -21.01
CA ASN A 290 15.80 -0.57 -20.56
C ASN A 290 15.66 -0.34 -19.04
N HIS A 291 16.73 0.01 -18.35
CA HIS A 291 16.65 0.38 -16.94
C HIS A 291 16.06 1.79 -16.77
N VAL A 292 15.19 1.99 -15.78
CA VAL A 292 14.46 3.25 -15.54
C VAL A 292 15.39 4.47 -15.44
N ALA A 293 16.55 4.34 -14.82
CA ALA A 293 17.52 5.44 -14.71
C ALA A 293 18.21 5.79 -16.05
N VAL A 294 18.11 4.92 -17.07
CA VAL A 294 18.57 5.18 -18.43
C VAL A 294 17.45 5.73 -19.29
N GLN A 295 16.25 5.18 -19.15
CA GLN A 295 15.07 5.58 -19.93
C GLN A 295 14.49 6.91 -19.45
N HIS A 296 14.50 7.15 -18.12
CA HIS A 296 13.90 8.30 -17.46
C HIS A 296 14.86 8.91 -16.43
N PRO A 297 16.01 9.46 -16.86
CA PRO A 297 16.95 10.10 -15.95
C PRO A 297 16.34 11.26 -15.17
N GLU A 298 15.31 11.91 -15.71
CA GLU A 298 14.55 12.99 -15.08
C GLU A 298 13.72 12.53 -13.87
N TRP A 299 13.45 11.22 -13.73
CA TRP A 299 12.76 10.66 -12.57
C TRP A 299 13.71 10.34 -11.41
N ILE A 300 15.03 10.46 -11.63
CA ILE A 300 16.02 9.94 -10.70
C ILE A 300 16.56 11.04 -9.79
N VAL A 301 16.53 10.76 -8.50
CA VAL A 301 17.19 11.58 -7.47
C VAL A 301 18.30 10.77 -6.81
N THR A 302 19.49 11.35 -6.76
CA THR A 302 20.64 10.74 -6.09
C THR A 302 20.78 11.31 -4.67
N THR A 303 20.88 10.43 -3.69
CA THR A 303 21.13 10.78 -2.30
C THR A 303 22.27 9.92 -1.77
N GLY A 304 23.38 10.56 -1.37
CA GLY A 304 24.60 9.84 -0.98
C GLY A 304 25.15 9.03 -2.15
N THR A 305 25.24 7.73 -1.98
CA THR A 305 25.77 6.79 -2.99
C THR A 305 24.67 5.98 -3.70
N THR A 306 23.41 6.27 -3.45
CA THR A 306 22.27 5.49 -3.96
C THR A 306 21.37 6.38 -4.83
N SER A 307 20.78 5.80 -5.86
CA SER A 307 19.82 6.46 -6.74
C SER A 307 18.41 5.98 -6.47
N TYR A 308 17.46 6.90 -6.47
CA TYR A 308 16.06 6.65 -6.17
C TYR A 308 15.17 7.16 -7.31
N ILE A 309 14.04 6.49 -7.53
CA ILE A 309 12.93 7.02 -8.32
C ILE A 309 12.21 8.05 -7.45
N ASN A 310 11.90 9.22 -8.01
CA ASN A 310 11.22 10.30 -7.30
C ASN A 310 9.72 9.99 -7.11
N PRO A 311 9.24 9.75 -5.89
CA PRO A 311 7.83 9.44 -5.65
C PRO A 311 6.89 10.60 -5.96
N GLY A 312 7.40 11.82 -6.07
CA GLY A 312 6.63 13.01 -6.41
C GLY A 312 6.16 13.07 -7.86
N ILE A 313 6.66 12.21 -8.73
CA ILE A 313 6.33 12.16 -10.16
C ILE A 313 5.23 11.10 -10.39
N PRO A 314 4.02 11.48 -10.82
CA PRO A 314 2.91 10.53 -11.00
C PRO A 314 3.22 9.39 -11.97
N GLU A 315 3.87 9.69 -13.11
CA GLU A 315 4.23 8.72 -14.14
C GLU A 315 5.26 7.71 -13.61
N ALA A 316 6.16 8.15 -12.75
CA ALA A 316 7.14 7.28 -12.09
C ALA A 316 6.48 6.31 -11.11
N ARG A 317 5.48 6.76 -10.34
CA ARG A 317 4.66 5.88 -9.49
C ARG A 317 3.88 4.86 -10.31
N GLN A 318 3.26 5.30 -11.42
CA GLN A 318 2.51 4.40 -12.30
C GLN A 318 3.42 3.32 -12.90
N HIS A 319 4.61 3.67 -13.37
CA HIS A 319 5.60 2.70 -13.87
C HIS A 319 5.94 1.62 -12.82
N ILE A 320 6.05 2.00 -11.55
CA ILE A 320 6.31 1.03 -10.47
C ILE A 320 5.10 0.12 -10.27
N ILE A 321 3.89 0.68 -10.25
CA ILE A 321 2.64 -0.09 -10.17
C ILE A 321 2.57 -1.09 -11.33
N ASP A 322 2.80 -0.65 -12.56
CA ASP A 322 2.76 -1.51 -13.75
C ASP A 322 3.78 -2.66 -13.65
N THR A 323 4.98 -2.38 -13.13
CA THR A 323 6.02 -3.41 -12.91
C THR A 323 5.58 -4.46 -11.87
N ILE A 324 4.92 -4.04 -10.79
CA ILE A 324 4.38 -4.94 -9.77
C ILE A 324 3.22 -5.77 -10.36
N MET A 325 2.38 -5.13 -11.16
CA MET A 325 1.24 -5.79 -11.79
C MET A 325 1.63 -6.82 -12.84
N GLU A 326 2.83 -6.74 -13.47
CA GLU A 326 3.38 -7.86 -14.27
C GLU A 326 3.47 -9.14 -13.44
N VAL A 327 3.89 -9.04 -12.17
CA VAL A 327 4.00 -10.19 -11.27
C VAL A 327 2.62 -10.67 -10.80
N VAL A 328 1.76 -9.75 -10.38
CA VAL A 328 0.40 -10.08 -9.94
C VAL A 328 -0.37 -10.82 -11.04
N ASN A 329 -0.28 -10.35 -12.28
CA ASN A 329 -1.00 -10.97 -13.41
C ASN A 329 -0.35 -12.26 -13.91
N GLY A 330 0.98 -12.34 -13.84
CA GLY A 330 1.76 -13.41 -14.50
C GLY A 330 2.06 -14.62 -13.62
N TYR A 331 1.97 -14.51 -12.29
CA TYR A 331 2.41 -15.55 -11.37
C TYR A 331 1.37 -15.81 -10.27
N ASP A 332 1.37 -17.03 -9.75
CA ASP A 332 0.46 -17.46 -8.68
C ASP A 332 1.06 -17.16 -7.29
N ILE A 333 1.21 -15.86 -6.99
CA ILE A 333 1.72 -15.40 -5.70
C ILE A 333 0.59 -15.26 -4.68
N ASP A 334 0.90 -15.46 -3.38
CA ASP A 334 -0.05 -15.29 -2.27
C ASP A 334 -0.09 -13.83 -1.78
N GLY A 335 0.97 -13.07 -2.03
CA GLY A 335 1.02 -11.68 -1.61
C GLY A 335 2.03 -10.81 -2.35
N VAL A 336 1.75 -9.51 -2.34
CA VAL A 336 2.68 -8.43 -2.68
C VAL A 336 3.16 -7.80 -1.38
N HIS A 337 4.46 -7.64 -1.25
CA HIS A 337 5.09 -7.05 -0.07
C HIS A 337 6.00 -5.89 -0.45
N LEU A 338 5.85 -4.75 0.23
CA LEU A 338 6.78 -3.62 0.13
C LEU A 338 7.61 -3.50 1.40
N ASP A 339 8.86 -3.05 1.27
CA ASP A 339 9.69 -2.67 2.40
C ASP A 339 9.48 -1.20 2.82
N ASP A 340 10.36 -0.67 3.66
CA ASP A 340 10.26 0.66 4.28
C ASP A 340 10.96 1.77 3.50
N TYR A 341 11.62 1.48 2.37
CA TYR A 341 12.42 2.47 1.63
C TYR A 341 11.59 3.26 0.60
N PHE A 342 10.63 4.05 1.09
CA PHE A 342 9.88 4.99 0.23
C PHE A 342 10.69 6.24 -0.10
N TYR A 343 11.32 6.83 0.92
CA TYR A 343 12.35 7.85 0.81
C TYR A 343 13.59 7.40 1.57
N PRO A 344 14.80 7.92 1.26
CA PRO A 344 15.98 7.61 2.05
C PRO A 344 15.83 8.12 3.49
N SER A 345 16.24 7.31 4.47
CA SER A 345 16.16 7.67 5.90
C SER A 345 17.03 8.84 6.32
N SER A 346 18.00 9.21 5.47
CA SER A 346 18.96 10.28 5.73
C SER A 346 19.46 10.90 4.42
N GLY A 347 20.01 12.11 4.53
CA GLY A 347 20.50 12.86 3.40
C GLY A 347 19.47 13.82 2.81
N VAL A 348 19.87 14.59 1.83
CA VAL A 348 19.01 15.55 1.13
C VAL A 348 18.40 14.86 -0.08
N PHE A 349 17.07 14.88 -0.16
CA PHE A 349 16.34 14.44 -1.36
C PHE A 349 15.90 15.69 -2.14
N SER A 350 16.50 15.89 -3.32
CA SER A 350 16.34 17.13 -4.12
C SER A 350 15.11 17.04 -5.00
N ASP A 351 13.93 17.32 -4.46
CA ASP A 351 12.63 17.25 -5.12
C ASP A 351 11.85 18.60 -5.12
N ASP A 352 12.54 19.73 -4.89
CA ASP A 352 11.88 21.05 -4.83
C ASP A 352 11.19 21.43 -6.15
N ALA A 353 11.86 21.16 -7.28
CA ALA A 353 11.28 21.38 -8.61
C ALA A 353 10.05 20.50 -8.85
N THR A 354 10.11 19.25 -8.41
CA THR A 354 8.97 18.31 -8.49
C THR A 354 7.80 18.77 -7.61
N PHE A 355 8.10 19.24 -6.39
CA PHE A 355 7.10 19.80 -5.48
C PHE A 355 6.37 21.00 -6.09
N ALA A 356 7.12 21.90 -6.75
CA ALA A 356 6.54 23.06 -7.43
C ALA A 356 5.68 22.66 -8.64
N LEU A 357 6.06 21.61 -9.37
CA LEU A 357 5.38 21.17 -10.60
C LEU A 357 4.21 20.23 -10.33
N HIS A 358 4.36 19.30 -9.39
CA HIS A 358 3.41 18.20 -9.14
C HIS A 358 2.71 18.33 -7.79
N ASN A 359 2.24 19.54 -7.46
CA ASN A 359 1.45 19.83 -6.26
C ASN A 359 0.10 20.50 -6.62
N PRO A 360 -0.78 19.81 -7.35
CA PRO A 360 -2.04 20.37 -7.80
C PRO A 360 -3.01 20.70 -6.65
N SER A 361 -2.87 20.03 -5.51
CA SER A 361 -3.67 20.26 -4.30
C SER A 361 -3.20 21.46 -3.48
N GLY A 362 -2.07 22.08 -3.82
CA GLY A 362 -1.52 23.24 -3.11
C GLY A 362 -1.08 22.92 -1.67
N ILE A 363 -0.59 21.71 -1.40
CA ILE A 363 -0.09 21.30 -0.09
C ILE A 363 1.08 22.20 0.30
N LEU A 364 0.98 22.89 1.45
CA LEU A 364 1.94 23.91 1.84
C LEU A 364 3.28 23.34 2.30
N LEU A 365 3.24 22.23 3.03
CA LEU A 365 4.44 21.62 3.57
C LEU A 365 4.93 20.49 2.66
N LYS A 366 6.18 20.58 2.22
CA LYS A 366 6.80 19.54 1.35
C LYS A 366 6.81 18.16 2.02
N THR A 367 6.91 18.11 3.35
CA THR A 367 6.82 16.85 4.11
C THR A 367 5.45 16.19 4.00
N ASP A 368 4.38 16.97 4.01
CA ASP A 368 3.01 16.47 3.83
C ASP A 368 2.76 16.05 2.39
N TRP A 369 3.27 16.81 1.42
CA TRP A 369 3.23 16.45 0.01
C TRP A 369 3.98 15.15 -0.29
N ARG A 370 5.11 14.90 0.36
CA ARG A 370 5.82 13.61 0.23
C ARG A 370 4.97 12.46 0.76
N ARG A 371 4.32 12.62 1.92
CA ARG A 371 3.38 11.62 2.46
C ARG A 371 2.18 11.40 1.56
N ASP A 372 1.60 12.46 1.01
CA ASP A 372 0.49 12.39 0.07
C ASP A 372 0.84 11.57 -1.19
N ASN A 373 2.05 11.76 -1.73
CA ASN A 373 2.53 10.97 -2.88
C ASN A 373 2.68 9.48 -2.56
N ILE A 374 3.19 9.15 -1.36
CA ILE A 374 3.30 7.75 -0.93
C ILE A 374 1.91 7.17 -0.65
N ASN A 375 1.03 7.94 -0.01
CA ASN A 375 -0.36 7.55 0.22
C ASN A 375 -1.09 7.24 -1.10
N ALA A 376 -0.93 8.08 -2.11
CA ALA A 376 -1.48 7.86 -3.44
C ALA A 376 -0.93 6.56 -4.07
N PHE A 377 0.39 6.33 -3.98
CA PHE A 377 1.02 5.12 -4.51
C PHE A 377 0.49 3.85 -3.82
N VAL A 378 0.45 3.82 -2.48
CA VAL A 378 -0.02 2.66 -1.71
C VAL A 378 -1.49 2.37 -1.99
N ARG A 379 -2.33 3.40 -2.00
CA ARG A 379 -3.75 3.27 -2.34
C ARG A 379 -3.95 2.71 -3.74
N ASP A 380 -3.32 3.31 -4.75
CA ASP A 380 -3.53 2.96 -6.15
C ASP A 380 -2.98 1.55 -6.45
N LEU A 381 -1.88 1.17 -5.80
CA LEU A 381 -1.35 -0.20 -5.89
C LEU A 381 -2.31 -1.22 -5.25
N GLY A 382 -2.81 -0.97 -4.03
CA GLY A 382 -3.77 -1.86 -3.36
C GLY A 382 -5.04 -2.06 -4.19
N ILE A 383 -5.59 -0.97 -4.74
CA ILE A 383 -6.74 -1.04 -5.65
C ILE A 383 -6.41 -1.90 -6.88
N SER A 384 -5.25 -1.71 -7.50
CA SER A 384 -4.85 -2.44 -8.70
C SER A 384 -4.68 -3.94 -8.45
N ILE A 385 -4.05 -4.31 -7.32
CA ILE A 385 -3.86 -5.71 -6.92
C ILE A 385 -5.21 -6.40 -6.73
N HIS A 386 -6.08 -5.82 -5.90
CA HIS A 386 -7.37 -6.45 -5.57
C HIS A 386 -8.34 -6.48 -6.77
N ALA A 387 -8.27 -5.50 -7.67
CA ALA A 387 -9.04 -5.53 -8.91
C ALA A 387 -8.61 -6.68 -9.83
N ALA A 388 -7.30 -6.98 -9.88
CA ALA A 388 -6.78 -8.05 -10.73
C ALA A 388 -6.92 -9.44 -10.09
N LYS A 389 -6.54 -9.56 -8.80
CA LYS A 389 -6.56 -10.81 -8.03
C LYS A 389 -6.96 -10.53 -6.56
N PRO A 390 -8.24 -10.62 -6.21
CA PRO A 390 -8.74 -10.35 -4.85
C PRO A 390 -8.13 -11.23 -3.76
N SER A 391 -7.62 -12.41 -4.10
CA SER A 391 -6.98 -13.35 -3.16
C SER A 391 -5.52 -13.00 -2.84
N VAL A 392 -4.89 -12.12 -3.62
CA VAL A 392 -3.49 -11.71 -3.38
C VAL A 392 -3.45 -10.66 -2.29
N SER A 393 -2.83 -10.98 -1.16
CA SER A 393 -2.66 -10.06 -0.04
C SER A 393 -1.66 -8.95 -0.37
N PHE A 394 -1.95 -7.72 0.01
CA PHE A 394 -1.00 -6.61 -0.11
C PHE A 394 -0.57 -6.12 1.27
N GLY A 395 0.73 -6.11 1.53
CA GLY A 395 1.25 -5.64 2.82
C GLY A 395 2.58 -4.92 2.74
N ILE A 396 2.92 -4.27 3.85
CA ILE A 396 4.09 -3.40 3.96
C ILE A 396 4.80 -3.66 5.28
N SER A 397 6.15 -3.68 5.24
CA SER A 397 6.98 -3.74 6.44
C SER A 397 7.61 -2.36 6.73
N PRO A 398 6.90 -1.47 7.44
CA PRO A 398 7.42 -0.16 7.78
C PRO A 398 8.50 -0.24 8.87
N PHE A 399 9.22 0.86 9.07
CA PHE A 399 10.05 1.06 10.25
C PHE A 399 9.26 0.77 11.53
N GLY A 400 9.86 0.09 12.51
CA GLY A 400 9.18 -0.40 13.71
C GLY A 400 8.60 0.70 14.62
N VAL A 401 9.12 1.93 14.55
CA VAL A 401 8.56 3.11 15.23
C VAL A 401 7.87 4.01 14.21
N TRP A 402 6.56 4.21 14.37
CA TRP A 402 5.81 5.16 13.54
C TRP A 402 6.21 6.59 13.88
N ARG A 403 6.03 7.03 15.12
CA ARG A 403 6.52 8.28 15.73
C ARG A 403 6.74 8.07 17.22
N ASN A 404 7.64 8.85 17.82
CA ASN A 404 7.78 8.87 19.27
C ASN A 404 6.64 9.67 19.92
N VAL A 405 6.25 9.34 21.14
CA VAL A 405 5.24 10.07 21.90
C VAL A 405 5.62 11.54 22.15
N ALA A 406 6.92 11.84 22.16
CA ALA A 406 7.42 13.20 22.29
C ALA A 406 7.14 14.08 21.06
N ASP A 407 7.03 13.49 19.87
CA ASP A 407 6.78 14.18 18.61
C ASP A 407 5.28 14.18 18.25
N ASP A 408 4.54 13.17 18.74
CA ASP A 408 3.10 13.03 18.58
C ASP A 408 2.52 12.31 19.81
N PRO A 409 1.57 12.91 20.57
CA PRO A 409 0.99 12.30 21.76
C PRO A 409 0.36 10.91 21.56
N THR A 410 0.03 10.57 20.31
CA THR A 410 -0.51 9.26 19.92
C THR A 410 0.57 8.29 19.44
N GLY A 411 1.84 8.70 19.42
CA GLY A 411 2.98 7.88 19.08
C GLY A 411 3.34 6.87 20.19
N SER A 412 4.30 5.99 19.87
CA SER A 412 4.79 5.00 20.85
C SER A 412 5.68 5.65 21.92
N ASP A 413 5.69 5.08 23.13
CA ASP A 413 6.60 5.49 24.22
C ASP A 413 8.04 5.04 23.93
N THR A 414 8.64 5.71 22.96
CA THR A 414 9.98 5.44 22.41
C THR A 414 10.78 6.72 22.25
N LYS A 415 12.09 6.55 21.95
CA LYS A 415 13.05 7.61 21.65
C LYS A 415 13.91 7.21 20.44
N ALA A 416 13.25 6.76 19.38
CA ALA A 416 13.92 6.36 18.15
C ALA A 416 14.45 7.58 17.40
N GLY A 417 15.65 7.47 16.83
CA GLY A 417 16.25 8.53 16.00
C GLY A 417 15.68 8.58 14.57
N VAL A 418 15.07 7.48 14.10
CA VAL A 418 14.42 7.37 12.79
C VAL A 418 13.02 6.81 13.00
N THR A 419 12.03 7.42 12.34
CA THR A 419 10.63 7.04 12.42
C THR A 419 10.05 6.88 11.01
N ALA A 420 9.02 6.04 10.87
CA ALA A 420 8.39 5.80 9.57
C ALA A 420 7.74 7.08 9.00
N TYR A 421 7.01 7.81 9.83
CA TYR A 421 6.24 8.98 9.43
C TYR A 421 7.11 10.19 9.07
N ASP A 422 8.14 10.49 9.90
CA ASP A 422 8.92 11.72 9.73
C ASP A 422 10.09 11.55 8.75
N ASN A 423 10.73 10.37 8.72
CA ASN A 423 11.93 10.15 7.91
C ASN A 423 11.64 9.46 6.58
N MET A 424 10.73 8.46 6.57
CA MET A 424 10.36 7.72 5.35
C MET A 424 9.12 8.29 4.67
N TYR A 425 8.45 9.26 5.30
CA TYR A 425 7.17 9.84 4.85
C TYR A 425 6.08 8.77 4.66
N ALA A 426 6.14 7.71 5.48
CA ALA A 426 5.22 6.57 5.46
C ALA A 426 4.09 6.79 6.48
N ASP A 427 2.91 7.17 5.98
CA ASP A 427 1.72 7.37 6.81
C ASP A 427 0.94 6.06 6.99
N VAL A 428 1.59 5.09 7.64
CA VAL A 428 1.09 3.73 7.81
C VAL A 428 -0.27 3.68 8.52
N ARG A 429 -0.51 4.61 9.46
CA ARG A 429 -1.79 4.68 10.17
C ARG A 429 -2.96 5.00 9.22
N THR A 430 -2.72 5.86 8.25
CA THR A 430 -3.71 6.14 7.19
C THR A 430 -3.96 4.87 6.37
N TRP A 431 -2.93 4.14 5.97
CA TRP A 431 -3.10 2.92 5.16
C TRP A 431 -3.90 1.84 5.90
N ILE A 432 -3.64 1.66 7.21
CA ILE A 432 -4.39 0.75 8.08
C ILE A 432 -5.86 1.18 8.20
N ARG A 433 -6.10 2.45 8.55
CA ARG A 433 -7.46 2.97 8.78
C ARG A 433 -8.33 2.99 7.53
N GLN A 434 -7.72 3.17 6.36
CA GLN A 434 -8.41 3.18 5.07
C GLN A 434 -8.53 1.78 4.45
N GLY A 435 -7.90 0.76 5.05
CA GLY A 435 -7.89 -0.59 4.49
C GLY A 435 -7.23 -0.67 3.11
N TRP A 436 -6.17 0.14 2.87
CA TRP A 436 -5.42 0.11 1.61
C TRP A 436 -4.43 -1.04 1.54
N ILE A 437 -4.14 -1.65 2.70
CA ILE A 437 -3.27 -2.81 2.86
C ILE A 437 -4.01 -3.90 3.63
N ASP A 438 -3.68 -5.17 3.38
CA ASP A 438 -4.27 -6.32 4.08
C ASP A 438 -3.48 -6.71 5.32
N TYR A 439 -2.18 -6.40 5.35
CA TYR A 439 -1.36 -6.61 6.53
C TYR A 439 -0.26 -5.56 6.67
N VAL A 440 0.18 -5.38 7.91
CA VAL A 440 1.37 -4.59 8.25
C VAL A 440 2.35 -5.48 9.00
N ALA A 441 3.65 -5.40 8.64
CA ALA A 441 4.73 -6.17 9.26
C ALA A 441 5.84 -5.25 9.79
N PRO A 442 5.60 -4.46 10.87
CA PRO A 442 6.57 -3.50 11.37
C PRO A 442 7.87 -4.19 11.78
N GLN A 443 8.99 -3.60 11.39
CA GLN A 443 10.35 -4.09 11.67
C GLN A 443 10.74 -3.74 13.11
N ILE A 444 10.29 -4.54 14.09
CA ILE A 444 10.57 -4.31 15.51
C ILE A 444 11.92 -4.93 15.86
N TYR A 445 13.00 -4.31 15.38
CA TYR A 445 14.36 -4.82 15.46
C TYR A 445 15.10 -4.41 16.74
N TRP A 446 14.38 -4.38 17.87
CA TRP A 446 14.91 -4.11 19.20
C TRP A 446 14.57 -5.25 20.17
N SER A 447 15.41 -5.38 21.21
CA SER A 447 15.19 -6.38 22.26
C SER A 447 14.16 -5.90 23.29
N MET A 448 13.70 -6.83 24.12
CA MET A 448 12.91 -6.52 25.31
C MET A 448 13.67 -5.61 26.31
N SER A 449 15.00 -5.56 26.20
CA SER A 449 15.88 -4.78 27.09
C SER A 449 16.27 -3.42 26.50
N ASN A 450 15.87 -3.08 25.25
CA ASN A 450 16.29 -1.85 24.61
C ASN A 450 15.66 -0.63 25.30
N ALA A 451 16.49 0.32 25.77
CA ALA A 451 16.01 1.47 26.53
C ALA A 451 15.26 2.52 25.67
N ALA A 452 15.61 2.63 24.39
CA ALA A 452 15.04 3.66 23.50
C ALA A 452 13.76 3.20 22.78
N ALA A 453 13.67 1.90 22.45
CA ALA A 453 12.55 1.36 21.70
C ALA A 453 12.33 -0.11 22.12
N ARG A 454 11.70 -0.30 23.27
CA ARG A 454 11.45 -1.65 23.80
C ARG A 454 10.47 -2.39 22.89
N TYR A 455 10.79 -3.67 22.66
CA TYR A 455 10.00 -4.55 21.79
C TYR A 455 8.53 -4.62 22.22
N ASP A 456 8.26 -4.92 23.49
CA ASP A 456 6.91 -5.06 24.03
C ASP A 456 6.05 -3.80 23.88
N LYS A 457 6.61 -2.62 24.12
CA LYS A 457 5.91 -1.34 23.91
C LYS A 457 5.50 -1.12 22.47
N LEU A 458 6.35 -1.53 21.54
CA LEU A 458 6.07 -1.40 20.12
C LEU A 458 5.00 -2.40 19.67
N VAL A 459 5.07 -3.65 20.12
CA VAL A 459 4.02 -4.64 19.80
C VAL A 459 2.66 -4.18 20.35
N ASP A 460 2.60 -3.68 21.58
CA ASP A 460 1.36 -3.16 22.17
C ASP A 460 0.82 -1.94 21.38
N TRP A 461 1.71 -1.03 20.95
CA TRP A 461 1.33 0.13 20.15
C TRP A 461 0.77 -0.30 18.80
N TRP A 462 1.47 -1.16 18.05
CA TRP A 462 0.99 -1.66 16.76
C TRP A 462 -0.31 -2.46 16.88
N SER A 463 -0.44 -3.26 17.95
CA SER A 463 -1.70 -3.97 18.24
C SER A 463 -2.87 -3.01 18.41
N SER A 464 -2.65 -1.84 19.06
CA SER A 464 -3.69 -0.82 19.20
C SER A 464 -4.04 -0.14 17.89
N GLU A 465 -3.10 0.00 16.94
CA GLU A 465 -3.35 0.67 15.66
C GLU A 465 -4.14 -0.20 14.66
N VAL A 466 -4.00 -1.53 14.74
CA VAL A 466 -4.79 -2.44 13.89
C VAL A 466 -6.12 -2.85 14.54
N ALA A 467 -6.31 -2.60 15.82
CA ALA A 467 -7.54 -2.98 16.53
C ALA A 467 -8.79 -2.34 15.89
N GLY A 468 -9.79 -3.17 15.60
CA GLY A 468 -11.03 -2.73 14.95
C GLY A 468 -10.92 -2.51 13.43
N THR A 469 -9.82 -2.92 12.82
CA THR A 469 -9.64 -2.94 11.36
C THR A 469 -9.55 -4.38 10.84
N SER A 470 -9.60 -4.56 9.51
CA SER A 470 -9.36 -5.86 8.85
C SER A 470 -7.87 -6.13 8.61
N VAL A 471 -6.97 -5.21 8.94
CA VAL A 471 -5.55 -5.30 8.65
C VAL A 471 -4.87 -6.24 9.63
N LYS A 472 -4.22 -7.29 9.11
CA LYS A 472 -3.46 -8.26 9.91
C LYS A 472 -2.14 -7.65 10.39
N LEU A 473 -1.75 -7.98 11.64
CA LEU A 473 -0.47 -7.57 12.20
C LEU A 473 0.49 -8.77 12.23
N TYR A 474 1.58 -8.67 11.50
CA TYR A 474 2.73 -9.57 11.60
C TYR A 474 3.90 -8.81 12.23
N ILE A 475 4.71 -9.46 13.04
CA ILE A 475 5.83 -8.78 13.70
C ILE A 475 7.15 -9.20 13.05
N GLY A 476 7.94 -8.20 12.67
CA GLY A 476 9.29 -8.40 12.12
C GLY A 476 10.35 -8.56 13.21
N HIS A 477 11.14 -9.65 13.15
CA HIS A 477 12.18 -9.99 14.11
C HIS A 477 13.58 -9.87 13.53
N ALA A 478 14.55 -9.39 14.34
CA ALA A 478 15.94 -9.17 13.93
C ALA A 478 16.85 -10.36 14.29
N THR A 479 16.69 -11.51 13.63
CA THR A 479 17.55 -12.68 13.90
C THR A 479 19.04 -12.43 13.57
N TYR A 480 19.33 -11.46 12.71
CA TYR A 480 20.71 -11.04 12.38
C TYR A 480 21.45 -10.39 13.56
N LYS A 481 20.72 -9.93 14.60
CA LYS A 481 21.33 -9.33 15.79
C LYS A 481 21.80 -10.37 16.82
N LEU A 482 21.37 -11.62 16.70
CA LEU A 482 21.81 -12.68 17.62
C LEU A 482 23.34 -12.79 17.67
N GLY A 483 23.89 -12.81 18.88
CA GLY A 483 25.33 -12.86 19.13
C GLY A 483 26.04 -11.50 19.07
N THR A 484 25.35 -10.40 18.80
CA THR A 484 25.93 -9.06 18.90
C THR A 484 26.09 -8.61 20.35
N ALA A 485 26.87 -7.56 20.60
CA ALA A 485 27.08 -6.98 21.93
C ALA A 485 25.86 -6.13 22.41
N GLU A 486 24.88 -5.86 21.57
CA GLU A 486 23.69 -5.10 21.94
C GLU A 486 22.87 -5.87 23.00
N ALA A 487 22.35 -5.16 24.00
CA ALA A 487 21.63 -5.78 25.12
C ALA A 487 20.43 -6.62 24.65
N GLY A 488 20.31 -7.83 25.21
CA GLY A 488 19.25 -8.80 24.89
C GLY A 488 19.62 -9.83 23.81
N TRP A 489 20.62 -9.58 22.97
CA TRP A 489 20.92 -10.41 21.80
C TRP A 489 21.98 -11.51 22.04
N GLN A 490 22.33 -11.78 23.30
CA GLN A 490 23.34 -12.78 23.67
C GLN A 490 22.79 -14.22 23.78
N SER A 491 21.49 -14.41 23.51
CA SER A 491 20.79 -15.71 23.55
C SER A 491 19.67 -15.77 22.51
N ALA A 492 19.45 -16.92 21.90
CA ALA A 492 18.26 -17.19 21.09
C ALA A 492 16.96 -17.10 21.91
N GLY A 493 17.05 -17.17 23.23
CA GLY A 493 15.96 -16.94 24.17
C GLY A 493 15.29 -15.57 24.02
N GLU A 494 15.99 -14.55 23.52
CA GLU A 494 15.38 -13.26 23.20
C GLU A 494 14.24 -13.39 22.17
N ILE A 495 14.49 -14.07 21.05
CA ILE A 495 13.47 -14.32 20.03
C ILE A 495 12.32 -15.15 20.59
N VAL A 496 12.61 -16.20 21.37
CA VAL A 496 11.57 -17.03 22.02
C VAL A 496 10.72 -16.20 22.99
N ASN A 497 11.31 -15.27 23.73
CA ASN A 497 10.57 -14.37 24.61
C ASN A 497 9.68 -13.39 23.83
N GLN A 498 10.16 -12.89 22.69
CA GLN A 498 9.37 -12.06 21.76
C GLN A 498 8.16 -12.85 21.22
N LEU A 499 8.35 -14.08 20.78
CA LEU A 499 7.26 -14.95 20.30
C LEU A 499 6.24 -15.25 21.40
N LYS A 500 6.66 -15.56 22.61
CA LYS A 500 5.76 -15.74 23.76
C LYS A 500 4.98 -14.48 24.09
N TYR A 501 5.61 -13.31 23.94
CA TYR A 501 4.93 -12.04 24.12
C TYR A 501 3.86 -11.82 23.06
N ASN A 502 4.17 -12.11 21.79
CA ASN A 502 3.26 -12.00 20.66
C ASN A 502 2.07 -12.96 20.80
N ALA A 503 2.29 -14.22 21.17
CA ALA A 503 1.24 -15.22 21.35
C ALA A 503 0.17 -14.82 22.39
N ALA A 504 0.52 -13.94 23.34
CA ALA A 504 -0.42 -13.39 24.32
C ALA A 504 -1.20 -12.17 23.79
N ARG A 505 -1.05 -11.78 22.53
CA ARG A 505 -1.71 -10.61 21.88
C ARG A 505 -2.59 -11.07 20.74
N PRO A 506 -3.92 -11.03 20.89
CA PRO A 506 -4.84 -11.51 19.84
C PRO A 506 -4.73 -10.78 18.50
N MET A 507 -4.19 -9.55 18.51
CA MET A 507 -4.01 -8.77 17.28
C MET A 507 -2.79 -9.23 16.47
N VAL A 508 -1.81 -9.91 17.09
CA VAL A 508 -0.64 -10.44 16.39
C VAL A 508 -1.00 -11.78 15.74
N GLN A 509 -0.96 -11.81 14.42
CA GLN A 509 -1.37 -12.97 13.61
C GLN A 509 -0.20 -13.62 12.87
N GLY A 510 1.03 -13.21 13.18
CA GLY A 510 2.21 -13.84 12.60
C GLY A 510 3.52 -13.17 12.95
N ASP A 511 4.59 -13.85 12.58
CA ASP A 511 5.97 -13.49 12.86
C ASP A 511 6.81 -13.64 11.58
N VAL A 512 7.67 -12.66 11.28
CA VAL A 512 8.53 -12.70 10.08
C VAL A 512 9.97 -12.40 10.49
N TYR A 513 10.92 -13.24 10.05
CA TYR A 513 12.32 -13.17 10.49
C TYR A 513 13.22 -12.54 9.44
N TYR A 514 13.93 -11.49 9.81
CA TYR A 514 14.96 -10.90 8.98
C TYR A 514 16.34 -11.37 9.44
N SER A 515 17.02 -12.21 8.66
CA SER A 515 16.71 -12.69 7.34
C SER A 515 17.03 -14.19 7.19
N ALA A 516 16.78 -14.74 6.02
CA ALA A 516 17.05 -16.12 5.68
C ALA A 516 18.48 -16.54 6.03
N SER A 517 19.49 -15.76 5.63
CA SER A 517 20.90 -16.10 5.92
C SER A 517 21.21 -16.10 7.42
N SER A 518 20.56 -15.24 8.21
CA SER A 518 20.77 -15.22 9.67
C SER A 518 20.15 -16.43 10.36
N LEU A 519 18.98 -16.91 9.88
CA LEU A 519 18.40 -18.18 10.34
C LEU A 519 19.29 -19.36 9.99
N LEU A 520 19.75 -19.43 8.73
CA LEU A 520 20.58 -20.53 8.23
C LEU A 520 21.96 -20.60 8.90
N LYS A 521 22.49 -19.47 9.37
CA LYS A 521 23.73 -19.43 10.20
C LYS A 521 23.55 -20.11 11.55
N ASN A 522 22.31 -20.27 12.00
CA ASN A 522 21.95 -20.90 13.27
C ASN A 522 22.70 -20.32 14.47
N THR A 523 22.87 -18.99 14.50
CA THR A 523 23.59 -18.30 15.58
C THR A 523 22.88 -18.55 16.90
N LEU A 524 23.63 -18.96 17.91
CA LEU A 524 23.15 -19.30 19.28
C LEU A 524 22.06 -20.39 19.30
N GLY A 525 21.97 -21.24 18.28
CA GLY A 525 21.01 -22.34 18.20
C GLY A 525 19.57 -21.88 17.91
N ILE A 526 19.39 -20.78 17.19
CA ILE A 526 18.06 -20.24 16.86
C ILE A 526 17.15 -21.24 16.15
N VAL A 527 17.71 -22.13 15.30
CA VAL A 527 16.94 -23.16 14.60
C VAL A 527 16.24 -24.08 15.59
N GLN A 528 16.98 -24.64 16.55
CA GLN A 528 16.41 -25.51 17.57
C GLN A 528 15.44 -24.78 18.49
N ALA A 529 15.73 -23.51 18.78
CA ALA A 529 14.86 -22.67 19.62
C ALA A 529 13.48 -22.45 18.96
N LEU A 530 13.44 -22.18 17.64
CA LEU A 530 12.21 -22.04 16.88
C LEU A 530 11.45 -23.36 16.74
N GLN A 531 12.14 -24.47 16.41
CA GLN A 531 11.54 -25.80 16.37
C GLN A 531 10.85 -26.13 17.69
N ASN A 532 11.58 -26.03 18.81
CA ASN A 532 11.01 -26.32 20.13
C ASN A 532 9.82 -25.43 20.48
N TYR A 533 9.85 -24.16 20.06
CA TYR A 533 8.75 -23.24 20.30
C TYR A 533 7.52 -23.64 19.50
N TYR A 534 7.63 -23.82 18.20
CA TYR A 534 6.50 -24.13 17.33
C TYR A 534 5.95 -25.54 17.56
N ASP A 535 6.78 -26.54 17.84
CA ASP A 535 6.32 -27.89 18.20
C ASP A 535 5.46 -27.90 19.48
N GLN A 536 5.79 -27.06 20.46
CA GLN A 536 4.99 -26.91 21.68
C GLN A 536 3.62 -26.26 21.44
N TYR A 537 3.53 -25.30 20.50
CA TYR A 537 2.29 -24.59 20.19
C TYR A 537 1.44 -25.27 19.11
N ALA A 538 2.01 -26.09 18.26
CA ALA A 538 1.25 -26.93 17.32
C ALA A 538 0.46 -28.04 18.02
N ASN A 539 0.83 -28.40 19.26
CA ASN A 539 0.23 -29.47 20.06
C ASN A 539 -0.65 -28.95 21.22
N SER A 540 -0.85 -27.63 21.34
CA SER A 540 -1.71 -26.99 22.35
C SER A 540 -2.95 -26.37 21.70
#